data_f85fd14a461e843823f541686ee7d88e
#
_entry.id   f85fd14a461e843823f541686ee7d88e
#
_cell.length_a   1.000
_cell.length_b   1.000
_cell.length_c   1.000
_cell.angle_alpha   90.00
_cell.angle_beta   90.00
_cell.angle_gamma   90.00
#
_symmetry.space_group_name_H-M   'P 1'
#
loop_
_entity.id
_entity.type
_entity.pdbx_description
1 polymer ?
#
loop_
_entity_poly.entity_id
_entity_poly.type
_entity_poly.pdbx_seq_one_letter_code
_entity_poly.pdbx_strand_id
1 'polypeptide(L)'
;MVLTSCETESMEFKEAQVYRSDVVGSLLRPAYLKDARDRHEAGQLSEAEFKRIEDRAVDEAIALQERTGIDVITDGEERRYAFYGHLIDAVEGFDKFGGWAIPFRNEKGEELVLPRPVVVSKLRRKRPMCAEEFTYVRARTHHPAKTTMISAQQAAAYYDSKKSAGAYPKIDAYLADIVDILRDEVQELTRLGCTYIQIDSPQYAALLDPQLREGYRQRGNDPDRLLDLSTEMDNAVIGDCPGITFGLHLCRGNNQSKFYASGDYGPITRVFRQTRFQRFLLEYDDERSGGFDPLRQVPEDRTVVLGLVSSKKAALESKAELKQRIEQASAIIPLDRLALSPQCGFASTIEGNLLTLADQEAKLRLVAETAREVWGEPVIATRVPA
;
A
#
# COMPACT_ATOMS: atom_id res chain seq x y z
N MET A 1 -24.02 -34.25 -40.58
CA MET A 1 -23.60 -32.89 -40.26
C MET A 1 -24.26 -32.57 -38.92
N VAL A 2 -23.54 -32.86 -37.82
CA VAL A 2 -24.03 -32.75 -36.45
C VAL A 2 -23.37 -31.53 -35.84
N LEU A 3 -24.15 -30.51 -35.54
CA LEU A 3 -23.71 -29.34 -34.81
C LEU A 3 -23.64 -29.70 -33.34
N THR A 4 -22.41 -29.83 -32.82
CA THR A 4 -22.14 -29.91 -31.40
C THR A 4 -22.36 -28.56 -30.77
N SER A 5 -23.33 -28.45 -29.90
CA SER A 5 -23.59 -27.31 -29.02
C SER A 5 -22.42 -27.13 -28.07
N CYS A 6 -21.80 -25.95 -28.15
CA CYS A 6 -20.84 -25.48 -27.16
C CYS A 6 -21.62 -25.16 -25.89
N GLU A 7 -21.51 -26.00 -24.87
CA GLU A 7 -22.03 -25.70 -23.52
C GLU A 7 -21.17 -24.58 -22.93
N THR A 8 -21.74 -23.40 -22.83
CA THR A 8 -21.19 -22.31 -22.04
C THR A 8 -21.33 -22.69 -20.57
N GLU A 9 -20.28 -23.19 -19.94
CA GLU A 9 -20.18 -23.22 -18.48
C GLU A 9 -20.39 -21.80 -17.96
N SER A 10 -21.52 -21.58 -17.29
CA SER A 10 -21.78 -20.37 -16.53
C SER A 10 -20.74 -20.33 -15.40
N MET A 11 -19.75 -19.47 -15.51
CA MET A 11 -18.94 -19.09 -14.36
C MET A 11 -19.89 -18.45 -13.33
N GLU A 12 -20.25 -19.21 -12.30
CA GLU A 12 -20.88 -18.66 -11.10
C GLU A 12 -19.95 -17.56 -10.58
N PHE A 13 -20.44 -16.32 -10.60
CA PHE A 13 -19.77 -15.22 -9.92
C PHE A 13 -19.77 -15.59 -8.43
N LYS A 14 -18.62 -16.04 -7.91
CA LYS A 14 -18.41 -16.17 -6.48
C LYS A 14 -18.67 -14.80 -5.86
N GLU A 15 -19.53 -14.75 -4.84
CA GLU A 15 -19.75 -13.56 -4.05
C GLU A 15 -18.40 -12.93 -3.71
N ALA A 16 -18.28 -11.62 -3.99
CA ALA A 16 -17.04 -10.90 -3.73
C ALA A 16 -16.65 -11.06 -2.25
N GLN A 17 -15.49 -11.61 -1.98
CA GLN A 17 -15.00 -11.79 -0.62
C GLN A 17 -14.94 -10.43 0.08
N VAL A 18 -15.67 -10.29 1.18
CA VAL A 18 -15.76 -9.04 1.94
C VAL A 18 -14.82 -9.14 3.12
N TYR A 19 -13.66 -8.49 3.04
CA TYR A 19 -12.70 -8.37 4.14
C TYR A 19 -13.09 -7.17 5.01
N ARG A 20 -13.28 -7.38 6.32
CA ARG A 20 -13.68 -6.35 7.30
C ARG A 20 -12.52 -5.86 8.14
N SER A 21 -11.50 -6.68 8.35
CA SER A 21 -10.23 -6.31 8.95
C SER A 21 -9.11 -6.43 7.91
N ASP A 22 -8.38 -5.34 7.72
CA ASP A 22 -7.32 -5.26 6.72
C ASP A 22 -6.00 -4.79 7.37
N VAL A 23 -4.89 -5.06 6.74
CA VAL A 23 -3.55 -4.57 7.08
C VAL A 23 -3.03 -3.73 5.92
N VAL A 24 -2.29 -2.64 6.17
CA VAL A 24 -1.78 -1.83 5.05
C VAL A 24 -0.69 -2.57 4.29
N GLY A 25 0.30 -3.16 4.99
CA GLY A 25 1.34 -3.96 4.32
C GLY A 25 2.52 -4.20 5.23
N SER A 26 3.38 -3.20 5.38
CA SER A 26 4.64 -3.35 6.09
C SER A 26 4.48 -3.56 7.60
N LEU A 27 5.21 -4.55 8.12
CA LEU A 27 5.33 -4.86 9.54
C LEU A 27 6.73 -4.45 10.07
N LEU A 28 6.87 -4.36 11.39
CA LEU A 28 8.16 -4.04 12.03
C LEU A 28 9.16 -5.16 11.80
N ARG A 29 10.29 -4.86 11.17
CA ARG A 29 11.36 -5.82 10.92
C ARG A 29 11.99 -6.27 12.24
N PRO A 30 12.12 -7.60 12.48
CA PRO A 30 12.83 -8.11 13.66
C PRO A 30 14.30 -7.65 13.67
N ALA A 31 14.85 -7.46 14.86
CA ALA A 31 16.23 -7.00 15.00
C ALA A 31 17.25 -7.93 14.31
N TYR A 32 17.02 -9.26 14.35
CA TYR A 32 17.89 -10.23 13.68
C TYR A 32 17.90 -10.09 12.15
N LEU A 33 16.77 -9.65 11.54
CA LEU A 33 16.69 -9.42 10.10
C LEU A 33 17.47 -8.17 9.70
N LYS A 34 17.40 -7.11 10.52
CA LYS A 34 18.18 -5.88 10.30
C LYS A 34 19.67 -6.15 10.38
N ASP A 35 20.13 -6.84 11.43
CA ASP A 35 21.52 -7.28 11.58
C ASP A 35 21.97 -8.16 10.40
N ALA A 36 21.14 -9.10 9.98
CA ALA A 36 21.47 -9.96 8.85
C ALA A 36 21.61 -9.18 7.53
N ARG A 37 20.79 -8.16 7.31
CA ARG A 37 20.89 -7.28 6.15
C ARG A 37 22.18 -6.49 6.15
N ASP A 38 22.53 -5.87 7.28
CA ASP A 38 23.80 -5.12 7.42
C ASP A 38 25.02 -6.04 7.16
N ARG A 39 24.99 -7.26 7.68
CA ARG A 39 26.05 -8.26 7.48
C ARG A 39 26.10 -8.75 6.02
N HIS A 40 24.96 -8.93 5.38
CA HIS A 40 24.91 -9.29 3.96
C HIS A 40 25.47 -8.17 3.08
N GLU A 41 25.08 -6.91 3.31
CA GLU A 41 25.58 -5.74 2.61
C GLU A 41 27.10 -5.55 2.81
N ALA A 42 27.61 -5.93 3.99
CA ALA A 42 29.04 -5.98 4.29
C ALA A 42 29.78 -7.20 3.70
N GLY A 43 29.09 -8.10 2.97
CA GLY A 43 29.67 -9.31 2.38
C GLY A 43 29.99 -10.40 3.41
N GLN A 44 29.43 -10.33 4.62
CA GLN A 44 29.65 -11.29 5.73
C GLN A 44 28.65 -12.44 5.76
N LEU A 45 27.57 -12.34 4.98
CA LEU A 45 26.57 -13.38 4.79
C LEU A 45 26.41 -13.63 3.29
N SER A 46 26.32 -14.90 2.91
CA SER A 46 25.96 -15.28 1.54
C SER A 46 24.49 -14.96 1.26
N GLU A 47 24.15 -14.78 -0.01
CA GLU A 47 22.76 -14.59 -0.49
C GLU A 47 21.83 -15.70 0.05
N ALA A 48 22.28 -16.97 0.00
CA ALA A 48 21.48 -18.10 0.45
C ALA A 48 21.26 -18.13 1.98
N GLU A 49 22.19 -17.62 2.76
CA GLU A 49 22.03 -17.49 4.22
C GLU A 49 21.09 -16.33 4.55
N PHE A 50 21.26 -15.18 3.89
CA PHE A 50 20.41 -14.02 4.07
C PHE A 50 18.96 -14.34 3.66
N LYS A 51 18.75 -15.01 2.52
CA LYS A 51 17.43 -15.46 2.06
C LYS A 51 16.70 -16.33 3.09
N ARG A 52 17.39 -17.25 3.77
CA ARG A 52 16.77 -18.07 4.83
C ARG A 52 16.33 -17.24 6.03
N ILE A 53 17.06 -16.17 6.34
CA ILE A 53 16.72 -15.25 7.44
C ILE A 53 15.50 -14.40 7.04
N GLU A 54 15.44 -13.93 5.80
CA GLU A 54 14.26 -13.23 5.27
C GLU A 54 13.03 -14.16 5.25
N ASP A 55 13.18 -15.40 4.81
CA ASP A 55 12.11 -16.40 4.78
C ASP A 55 11.53 -16.62 6.19
N ARG A 56 12.39 -16.75 7.21
CA ARG A 56 11.97 -16.84 8.61
C ARG A 56 11.18 -15.59 9.04
N ALA A 57 11.63 -14.39 8.69
CA ALA A 57 10.94 -13.16 9.06
C ALA A 57 9.54 -13.08 8.44
N VAL A 58 9.41 -13.49 7.16
CA VAL A 58 8.10 -13.57 6.49
C VAL A 58 7.20 -14.63 7.14
N ASP A 59 7.73 -15.80 7.51
CA ASP A 59 6.96 -16.84 8.20
C ASP A 59 6.45 -16.33 9.57
N GLU A 60 7.27 -15.60 10.33
CA GLU A 60 6.88 -14.95 11.59
C GLU A 60 5.81 -13.85 11.36
N ALA A 61 5.93 -13.07 10.29
CA ALA A 61 4.96 -12.05 9.90
C ALA A 61 3.59 -12.65 9.51
N ILE A 62 3.57 -13.76 8.77
CA ILE A 62 2.35 -14.49 8.43
C ILE A 62 1.69 -15.02 9.72
N ALA A 63 2.46 -15.74 10.55
CA ALA A 63 1.97 -16.30 11.81
C ALA A 63 1.44 -15.23 12.77
N LEU A 64 2.06 -14.03 12.79
CA LEU A 64 1.58 -12.88 13.58
C LEU A 64 0.19 -12.44 13.10
N GLN A 65 0.02 -12.24 11.80
CA GLN A 65 -1.25 -11.80 11.22
C GLN A 65 -2.36 -12.84 11.46
N GLU A 66 -2.08 -14.13 11.24
CA GLU A 66 -3.04 -15.21 11.48
C GLU A 66 -3.50 -15.28 12.95
N ARG A 67 -2.55 -15.25 13.93
CA ARG A 67 -2.91 -15.33 15.35
C ARG A 67 -3.61 -14.08 15.89
N THR A 68 -3.51 -12.94 15.21
CA THR A 68 -4.27 -11.73 15.53
C THR A 68 -5.67 -11.75 14.93
N GLY A 69 -5.90 -12.61 13.94
CA GLY A 69 -7.20 -12.83 13.32
C GLY A 69 -7.56 -11.80 12.25
N ILE A 70 -6.58 -11.14 11.63
CA ILE A 70 -6.80 -10.27 10.46
C ILE A 70 -7.30 -11.10 9.28
N ASP A 71 -8.24 -10.57 8.50
CA ASP A 71 -8.86 -11.29 7.37
C ASP A 71 -7.93 -11.47 6.17
N VAL A 72 -6.97 -10.58 6.00
CA VAL A 72 -6.07 -10.50 4.83
C VAL A 72 -4.61 -10.55 5.28
N ILE A 73 -3.80 -11.40 4.64
CA ILE A 73 -2.40 -11.64 5.01
C ILE A 73 -1.47 -11.05 3.95
N THR A 74 -0.38 -10.41 4.40
CA THR A 74 0.74 -9.95 3.56
C THR A 74 2.04 -10.63 4.01
N ASP A 75 3.13 -10.47 3.25
CA ASP A 75 4.49 -10.87 3.65
C ASP A 75 5.12 -9.92 4.69
N GLY A 76 4.39 -8.89 5.13
CA GLY A 76 4.91 -7.84 6.02
C GLY A 76 5.93 -6.91 5.36
N GLU A 77 6.18 -7.06 4.07
CA GLU A 77 7.25 -6.36 3.33
C GLU A 77 8.65 -6.61 3.96
N GLU A 78 8.85 -7.74 4.63
CA GLU A 78 10.06 -8.07 5.37
C GLU A 78 11.31 -8.09 4.49
N ARG A 79 11.15 -8.40 3.18
CA ARG A 79 12.25 -8.45 2.21
C ARG A 79 12.67 -7.08 1.69
N ARG A 80 11.86 -6.04 1.92
CA ARG A 80 12.07 -4.70 1.37
C ARG A 80 12.83 -3.79 2.35
N TYR A 81 13.76 -3.00 1.83
CA TYR A 81 14.38 -1.91 2.60
C TYR A 81 13.35 -0.81 2.95
N ALA A 82 12.49 -0.47 2.00
CA ALA A 82 11.38 0.46 2.16
C ALA A 82 10.19 -0.05 1.35
N PHE A 83 8.99 0.43 1.60
CA PHE A 83 7.76 0.02 0.90
C PHE A 83 7.89 0.04 -0.64
N TYR A 84 8.73 0.91 -1.18
CA TYR A 84 9.04 1.01 -2.61
C TYR A 84 10.20 0.11 -3.07
N GLY A 85 10.82 -0.64 -2.16
CA GLY A 85 12.02 -1.43 -2.43
C GLY A 85 11.85 -2.45 -3.56
N HIS A 86 10.67 -3.05 -3.68
CA HIS A 86 10.34 -4.00 -4.75
C HIS A 86 10.63 -3.44 -6.16
N LEU A 87 10.32 -2.15 -6.43
CA LEU A 87 10.65 -1.50 -7.70
C LEU A 87 12.15 -1.25 -7.82
N ILE A 88 12.77 -0.62 -6.80
CA ILE A 88 14.16 -0.17 -6.85
C ILE A 88 15.15 -1.35 -6.95
N ASP A 89 14.82 -2.49 -6.36
CA ASP A 89 15.67 -3.68 -6.35
C ASP A 89 15.47 -4.56 -7.60
N ALA A 90 14.29 -4.51 -8.22
CA ALA A 90 13.96 -5.33 -9.39
C ALA A 90 14.22 -4.61 -10.74
N VAL A 91 14.36 -3.29 -10.74
CA VAL A 91 14.50 -2.47 -11.94
C VAL A 91 15.82 -1.70 -11.91
N GLU A 92 16.63 -1.88 -12.94
CA GLU A 92 17.84 -1.07 -13.14
C GLU A 92 17.47 0.34 -13.58
N GLY A 93 18.33 1.29 -13.28
CA GLY A 93 18.22 2.67 -13.72
C GLY A 93 18.05 3.67 -12.58
N PHE A 94 17.92 3.19 -11.35
CA PHE A 94 17.79 4.05 -10.17
C PHE A 94 19.12 4.17 -9.38
N ASP A 95 19.42 5.39 -8.90
CA ASP A 95 20.26 5.63 -7.74
C ASP A 95 19.33 5.65 -6.51
N LYS A 96 19.58 4.74 -5.55
CA LYS A 96 18.69 4.49 -4.40
C LYS A 96 18.53 5.70 -3.48
N PHE A 97 19.53 6.58 -3.39
CA PHE A 97 19.59 7.68 -2.44
C PHE A 97 19.92 9.03 -3.07
N GLY A 98 20.03 9.08 -4.39
CA GLY A 98 20.47 10.26 -5.14
C GLY A 98 19.41 11.33 -5.36
N GLY A 99 18.14 11.07 -5.00
CA GLY A 99 17.01 11.97 -5.25
C GLY A 99 16.89 13.12 -4.24
N TRP A 100 15.90 13.96 -4.46
CA TRP A 100 15.58 15.02 -3.52
C TRP A 100 14.98 14.45 -2.22
N ALA A 101 15.24 15.14 -1.11
CA ALA A 101 14.84 14.65 0.20
C ALA A 101 13.49 15.24 0.64
N ILE A 102 12.71 14.46 1.40
CA ILE A 102 11.45 14.92 2.00
C ILE A 102 11.67 15.12 3.49
N PRO A 103 11.29 16.30 4.03
CA PRO A 103 11.22 16.49 5.46
C PRO A 103 9.96 15.83 6.01
N PHE A 104 10.12 14.93 6.96
CA PHE A 104 9.08 14.39 7.82
C PHE A 104 9.17 15.06 9.18
N ARG A 105 8.03 15.33 9.82
CA ARG A 105 7.96 15.96 11.15
C ARG A 105 6.96 15.23 12.04
N ASN A 106 7.11 15.38 13.34
CA ASN A 106 6.09 14.98 14.31
C ASN A 106 5.38 16.21 14.91
N GLU A 107 4.46 15.97 15.82
CA GLU A 107 3.70 17.01 16.53
C GLU A 107 4.60 17.94 17.36
N LYS A 108 5.81 17.49 17.76
CA LYS A 108 6.81 18.28 18.50
C LYS A 108 7.71 19.11 17.59
N GLY A 109 7.54 19.02 16.26
CA GLY A 109 8.39 19.72 15.30
C GLY A 109 9.77 19.08 15.07
N GLU A 110 10.01 17.85 15.58
CA GLU A 110 11.23 17.12 15.28
C GLU A 110 11.22 16.69 13.81
N GLU A 111 12.26 17.04 13.09
CA GLU A 111 12.38 16.72 11.66
C GLU A 111 13.27 15.51 11.40
N LEU A 112 12.93 14.77 10.36
CA LEU A 112 13.75 13.72 9.76
C LEU A 112 13.70 13.90 8.25
N VAL A 113 14.86 13.88 7.61
CA VAL A 113 14.97 14.03 6.16
C VAL A 113 15.28 12.68 5.54
N LEU A 114 14.41 12.21 4.63
CA LEU A 114 14.58 10.95 3.93
C LEU A 114 15.02 11.20 2.48
N PRO A 115 16.25 10.77 2.07
CA PRO A 115 16.63 10.79 0.68
C PRO A 115 15.80 9.80 -0.12
N ARG A 116 15.42 10.17 -1.36
CA ARG A 116 14.63 9.35 -2.27
C ARG A 116 15.49 8.72 -3.36
N PRO A 117 15.00 7.67 -4.01
CA PRO A 117 15.56 7.23 -5.27
C PRO A 117 15.49 8.33 -6.34
N VAL A 118 16.37 8.24 -7.32
CA VAL A 118 16.30 9.04 -8.56
C VAL A 118 16.65 8.17 -9.76
N VAL A 119 15.91 8.33 -10.86
CA VAL A 119 16.25 7.66 -12.10
C VAL A 119 17.43 8.36 -12.78
N VAL A 120 18.49 7.60 -13.10
CA VAL A 120 19.74 8.11 -13.67
C VAL A 120 20.14 7.43 -15.00
N SER A 121 19.49 6.30 -15.33
CA SER A 121 19.67 5.62 -16.62
C SER A 121 18.34 5.05 -17.10
N LYS A 122 18.30 4.52 -18.34
CA LYS A 122 17.10 3.86 -18.86
C LYS A 122 16.68 2.71 -17.96
N LEU A 123 15.37 2.64 -17.67
CA LEU A 123 14.81 1.59 -16.86
C LEU A 123 14.85 0.25 -17.60
N ARG A 124 15.19 -0.80 -16.87
CA ARG A 124 15.14 -2.18 -17.35
C ARG A 124 14.74 -3.11 -16.21
N ARG A 125 13.56 -3.72 -16.30
CA ARG A 125 13.12 -4.74 -15.36
C ARG A 125 14.04 -5.97 -15.47
N LYS A 126 14.69 -6.36 -14.36
CA LYS A 126 15.61 -7.51 -14.27
C LYS A 126 14.87 -8.80 -13.84
N ARG A 127 13.88 -8.66 -12.98
CA ARG A 127 13.12 -9.76 -12.40
C ARG A 127 11.70 -9.30 -12.05
N PRO A 128 10.76 -10.21 -11.75
CA PRO A 128 9.50 -9.85 -11.13
C PRO A 128 9.72 -9.07 -9.82
N MET A 129 8.83 -8.15 -9.52
CA MET A 129 8.93 -7.28 -8.33
C MET A 129 8.33 -7.94 -7.10
N CYS A 130 7.06 -8.35 -7.18
CA CYS A 130 6.26 -8.86 -6.06
C CYS A 130 5.85 -10.32 -6.21
N ALA A 131 6.13 -10.97 -7.36
CA ALA A 131 5.68 -12.32 -7.66
C ALA A 131 6.23 -13.36 -6.66
N GLU A 132 7.49 -13.21 -6.24
CA GLU A 132 8.08 -14.11 -5.23
C GLU A 132 7.43 -13.90 -3.85
N GLU A 133 7.23 -12.66 -3.43
CA GLU A 133 6.56 -12.30 -2.18
C GLU A 133 5.15 -12.91 -2.14
N PHE A 134 4.37 -12.72 -3.19
CA PHE A 134 3.03 -13.28 -3.31
C PHE A 134 3.01 -14.82 -3.27
N THR A 135 3.83 -15.47 -4.08
CA THR A 135 3.85 -16.94 -4.15
C THR A 135 4.31 -17.57 -2.85
N TYR A 136 5.23 -16.90 -2.15
CA TYR A 136 5.71 -17.35 -0.85
C TYR A 136 4.60 -17.30 0.20
N VAL A 137 3.86 -16.19 0.32
CA VAL A 137 2.73 -16.06 1.24
C VAL A 137 1.64 -17.06 0.89
N ARG A 138 1.24 -17.13 -0.38
CA ARG A 138 0.18 -18.03 -0.85
C ARG A 138 0.44 -19.51 -0.53
N ALA A 139 1.70 -19.93 -0.52
CA ALA A 139 2.10 -21.30 -0.19
C ALA A 139 2.03 -21.61 1.33
N ARG A 140 1.89 -20.60 2.20
CA ARG A 140 2.01 -20.70 3.66
C ARG A 140 0.75 -20.39 4.43
N THR A 141 -0.23 -19.79 3.80
CA THR A 141 -1.50 -19.44 4.46
C THR A 141 -2.70 -19.88 3.63
N HIS A 142 -3.80 -20.20 4.32
CA HIS A 142 -5.11 -20.42 3.71
C HIS A 142 -5.94 -19.13 3.66
N HIS A 143 -5.50 -18.08 4.33
CA HIS A 143 -6.12 -16.76 4.28
C HIS A 143 -5.91 -16.10 2.92
N PRO A 144 -6.76 -15.14 2.54
CA PRO A 144 -6.55 -14.31 1.38
C PRO A 144 -5.21 -13.58 1.45
N ALA A 145 -4.37 -13.77 0.44
CA ALA A 145 -3.08 -13.10 0.33
C ALA A 145 -3.23 -11.78 -0.47
N LYS A 146 -2.76 -10.69 0.12
CA LYS A 146 -2.69 -9.38 -0.50
C LYS A 146 -1.25 -9.03 -0.85
N THR A 147 -1.05 -8.44 -2.02
CA THR A 147 0.26 -7.91 -2.45
C THR A 147 0.21 -6.40 -2.50
N THR A 148 1.26 -5.73 -2.01
CA THR A 148 1.41 -4.28 -2.04
C THR A 148 2.40 -3.86 -3.12
N MET A 149 2.05 -2.80 -3.88
CA MET A 149 2.90 -2.19 -4.91
C MET A 149 2.83 -0.67 -4.79
N ILE A 150 3.86 0.04 -5.25
CA ILE A 150 3.78 1.50 -5.37
C ILE A 150 2.97 1.91 -6.60
N SER A 151 2.36 3.10 -6.53
CA SER A 151 1.71 3.75 -7.67
C SER A 151 2.73 4.31 -8.68
N ALA A 152 2.28 4.48 -9.92
CA ALA A 152 3.06 5.22 -10.92
C ALA A 152 3.29 6.68 -10.49
N GLN A 153 2.33 7.29 -9.78
CA GLN A 153 2.49 8.61 -9.20
C GLN A 153 3.62 8.67 -8.16
N GLN A 154 3.75 7.66 -7.30
CA GLN A 154 4.86 7.60 -6.36
C GLN A 154 6.18 7.53 -7.09
N ALA A 155 6.28 6.71 -8.13
CA ALA A 155 7.47 6.60 -8.95
C ALA A 155 7.79 7.91 -9.72
N ALA A 156 6.79 8.70 -10.11
CA ALA A 156 6.98 10.00 -10.75
C ALA A 156 7.86 10.94 -9.90
N ALA A 157 7.81 10.80 -8.58
CA ALA A 157 8.65 11.58 -7.66
C ALA A 157 10.14 11.21 -7.69
N TYR A 158 10.53 10.16 -8.41
CA TYR A 158 11.94 9.76 -8.60
C TYR A 158 12.57 10.36 -9.85
N TYR A 159 11.85 11.20 -10.57
CA TYR A 159 12.39 11.97 -11.69
C TYR A 159 12.98 13.31 -11.19
N ASP A 160 14.21 13.60 -11.60
CA ASP A 160 14.87 14.89 -11.38
C ASP A 160 15.30 15.46 -12.75
N SER A 161 14.87 16.67 -13.09
CA SER A 161 15.08 17.27 -14.41
C SER A 161 16.56 17.48 -14.78
N LYS A 162 17.48 17.43 -13.82
CA LYS A 162 18.93 17.53 -14.05
C LYS A 162 19.60 16.17 -14.06
N LYS A 163 19.34 15.33 -13.05
CA LYS A 163 19.98 14.02 -12.88
C LYS A 163 19.44 12.99 -13.88
N SER A 164 18.16 13.06 -14.19
CA SER A 164 17.50 12.13 -15.09
C SER A 164 17.62 12.48 -16.57
N ALA A 165 17.99 13.73 -16.90
CA ALA A 165 17.97 14.27 -18.28
C ALA A 165 18.78 13.45 -19.28
N GLY A 166 19.89 12.83 -18.85
CA GLY A 166 20.72 12.00 -19.71
C GLY A 166 20.04 10.75 -20.23
N ALA A 167 19.16 10.14 -19.41
CA ALA A 167 18.38 8.96 -19.77
C ALA A 167 16.98 9.32 -20.29
N TYR A 168 16.36 10.31 -19.68
CA TYR A 168 15.00 10.77 -19.95
C TYR A 168 14.98 12.31 -20.03
N PRO A 169 15.16 12.90 -21.24
CA PRO A 169 15.13 14.36 -21.41
C PRO A 169 13.79 15.00 -21.02
N LYS A 170 12.71 14.22 -21.03
CA LYS A 170 11.37 14.61 -20.57
C LYS A 170 10.78 13.54 -19.66
N ILE A 171 10.03 13.96 -18.66
CA ILE A 171 9.41 13.08 -17.69
C ILE A 171 8.41 12.09 -18.36
N ASP A 172 7.74 12.47 -19.43
CA ASP A 172 6.69 11.65 -20.08
C ASP A 172 7.22 10.27 -20.52
N ALA A 173 8.43 10.21 -21.08
CA ALA A 173 9.02 8.94 -21.49
C ALA A 173 9.40 8.06 -20.28
N TYR A 174 9.79 8.66 -19.16
CA TYR A 174 10.01 7.95 -17.91
C TYR A 174 8.71 7.40 -17.33
N LEU A 175 7.65 8.21 -17.33
CA LEU A 175 6.35 7.79 -16.81
C LEU A 175 5.73 6.67 -17.65
N ALA A 176 5.92 6.69 -18.98
CA ALA A 176 5.49 5.60 -19.86
C ALA A 176 6.20 4.27 -19.48
N ASP A 177 7.54 4.30 -19.35
CA ASP A 177 8.32 3.11 -18.96
C ASP A 177 7.88 2.59 -17.56
N ILE A 178 7.61 3.48 -16.59
CA ILE A 178 7.10 3.11 -15.25
C ILE A 178 5.73 2.45 -15.33
N VAL A 179 4.81 3.05 -16.06
CA VAL A 179 3.45 2.49 -16.21
C VAL A 179 3.52 1.10 -16.84
N ASP A 180 4.34 0.90 -17.88
CA ASP A 180 4.51 -0.39 -18.53
C ASP A 180 5.11 -1.44 -17.57
N ILE A 181 6.17 -1.10 -16.82
CA ILE A 181 6.80 -1.98 -15.83
C ILE A 181 5.82 -2.40 -14.72
N LEU A 182 5.04 -1.45 -14.18
CA LEU A 182 4.07 -1.75 -13.12
C LEU A 182 2.88 -2.56 -13.66
N ARG A 183 2.43 -2.29 -14.89
CA ARG A 183 1.37 -3.06 -15.55
C ARG A 183 1.80 -4.50 -15.80
N ASP A 184 3.03 -4.71 -16.27
CA ASP A 184 3.58 -6.05 -16.46
C ASP A 184 3.59 -6.85 -15.16
N GLU A 185 3.90 -6.20 -14.02
CA GLU A 185 3.84 -6.84 -12.71
C GLU A 185 2.41 -7.19 -12.29
N VAL A 186 1.44 -6.30 -12.51
CA VAL A 186 0.02 -6.58 -12.26
C VAL A 186 -0.43 -7.80 -13.08
N GLN A 187 -0.04 -7.89 -14.35
CA GLN A 187 -0.35 -9.04 -15.20
C GLN A 187 0.30 -10.32 -14.70
N GLU A 188 1.54 -10.25 -14.23
CA GLU A 188 2.25 -11.40 -13.66
C GLU A 188 1.54 -11.90 -12.38
N LEU A 189 1.22 -11.01 -11.45
CA LEU A 189 0.47 -11.34 -10.24
C LEU A 189 -0.90 -11.96 -10.55
N THR A 190 -1.59 -11.42 -11.57
CA THR A 190 -2.87 -11.97 -12.05
C THR A 190 -2.70 -13.41 -12.54
N ARG A 191 -1.68 -13.68 -13.37
CA ARG A 191 -1.37 -15.06 -13.86
C ARG A 191 -1.04 -16.02 -12.71
N LEU A 192 -0.41 -15.52 -11.65
CA LEU A 192 -0.11 -16.29 -10.45
C LEU A 192 -1.34 -16.51 -9.56
N GLY A 193 -2.48 -15.90 -9.89
CA GLY A 193 -3.74 -16.02 -9.15
C GLY A 193 -3.85 -15.10 -7.92
N CYS A 194 -3.15 -13.97 -7.92
CA CYS A 194 -3.39 -12.91 -6.95
C CYS A 194 -4.76 -12.30 -7.21
N THR A 195 -5.57 -12.15 -6.16
CA THR A 195 -6.93 -11.60 -6.25
C THR A 195 -7.08 -10.27 -5.52
N TYR A 196 -6.06 -9.84 -4.79
CA TYR A 196 -6.06 -8.55 -4.10
C TYR A 196 -4.68 -7.89 -4.23
N ILE A 197 -4.64 -6.77 -4.97
CA ILE A 197 -3.45 -5.94 -5.16
C ILE A 197 -3.73 -4.56 -4.56
N GLN A 198 -2.89 -4.12 -3.63
CA GLN A 198 -2.93 -2.77 -3.07
C GLN A 198 -1.87 -1.91 -3.74
N ILE A 199 -2.28 -0.72 -4.19
CA ILE A 199 -1.38 0.30 -4.73
C ILE A 199 -1.18 1.38 -3.67
N ASP A 200 0.07 1.60 -3.27
CA ASP A 200 0.44 2.58 -2.26
C ASP A 200 0.82 3.90 -2.93
N SER A 201 0.07 4.95 -2.63
CA SER A 201 0.28 6.26 -3.24
C SER A 201 0.33 7.40 -2.22
N PRO A 202 1.36 7.46 -1.37
CA PRO A 202 1.50 8.54 -0.40
C PRO A 202 1.64 9.92 -1.05
N GLN A 203 2.06 10.00 -2.33
CA GLN A 203 2.19 11.29 -3.04
C GLN A 203 0.87 12.03 -3.26
N TYR A 204 -0.28 11.37 -3.23
CA TYR A 204 -1.57 12.07 -3.22
C TYR A 204 -1.71 13.01 -2.01
N ALA A 205 -1.01 12.70 -0.89
CA ALA A 205 -0.97 13.58 0.26
C ALA A 205 -0.38 14.97 -0.04
N ALA A 206 0.57 15.07 -0.96
CA ALA A 206 1.08 16.36 -1.41
C ALA A 206 0.06 17.18 -2.22
N LEU A 207 -0.97 16.51 -2.75
CA LEU A 207 -2.05 17.14 -3.51
C LEU A 207 -3.29 17.46 -2.66
N LEU A 208 -3.38 16.97 -1.42
CA LEU A 208 -4.43 17.36 -0.48
C LEU A 208 -3.98 18.46 0.48
N ASP A 209 -2.69 18.54 0.83
CA ASP A 209 -2.14 19.50 1.76
C ASP A 209 -2.11 20.91 1.15
N PRO A 210 -2.74 21.93 1.76
CA PRO A 210 -2.82 23.28 1.19
C PRO A 210 -1.45 23.93 0.98
N GLN A 211 -0.48 23.71 1.87
CA GLN A 211 0.85 24.30 1.78
C GLN A 211 1.67 23.65 0.66
N LEU A 212 1.57 22.32 0.53
CA LEU A 212 2.26 21.60 -0.54
C LEU A 212 1.65 21.92 -1.90
N ARG A 213 0.31 22.04 -2.01
CA ARG A 213 -0.37 22.52 -3.23
C ARG A 213 0.11 23.90 -3.65
N GLU A 214 0.22 24.82 -2.72
CA GLU A 214 0.75 26.16 -3.01
C GLU A 214 2.21 26.10 -3.47
N GLY A 215 3.02 25.25 -2.85
CA GLY A 215 4.38 25.00 -3.32
C GLY A 215 4.46 24.45 -4.75
N TYR A 216 3.49 23.64 -5.19
CA TYR A 216 3.40 23.22 -6.60
C TYR A 216 3.12 24.40 -7.52
N ARG A 217 2.12 25.26 -7.19
CA ARG A 217 1.77 26.46 -7.99
C ARG A 217 2.95 27.42 -8.14
N GLN A 218 3.68 27.67 -7.06
CA GLN A 218 4.87 28.55 -7.06
C GLN A 218 5.98 28.02 -7.98
N ARG A 219 6.04 26.71 -8.20
CA ARG A 219 6.95 26.07 -9.17
C ARG A 219 6.38 25.94 -10.58
N GLY A 220 5.23 26.58 -10.84
CA GLY A 220 4.58 26.57 -12.15
C GLY A 220 3.80 25.28 -12.48
N ASN A 221 3.50 24.45 -11.47
CA ASN A 221 2.72 23.24 -11.65
C ASN A 221 1.29 23.44 -11.14
N ASP A 222 0.30 23.01 -11.90
CA ASP A 222 -1.09 22.97 -11.48
C ASP A 222 -1.37 21.67 -10.71
N PRO A 223 -1.70 21.74 -9.39
CA PRO A 223 -1.97 20.55 -8.60
C PRO A 223 -3.18 19.73 -9.08
N ASP A 224 -4.17 20.38 -9.71
CA ASP A 224 -5.36 19.70 -10.21
C ASP A 224 -5.05 18.91 -11.48
N ARG A 225 -4.22 19.46 -12.37
CA ARG A 225 -3.70 18.73 -13.53
C ARG A 225 -2.79 17.57 -13.13
N LEU A 226 -1.95 17.76 -12.11
CA LEU A 226 -1.13 16.66 -11.56
C LEU A 226 -2.00 15.55 -11.00
N LEU A 227 -3.12 15.89 -10.36
CA LEU A 227 -4.07 14.92 -9.84
C LEU A 227 -4.72 14.11 -10.97
N ASP A 228 -5.17 14.77 -12.05
CA ASP A 228 -5.75 14.10 -13.22
C ASP A 228 -4.74 13.15 -13.88
N LEU A 229 -3.51 13.60 -14.10
CA LEU A 229 -2.43 12.75 -14.63
C LEU A 229 -2.15 11.55 -13.74
N SER A 230 -2.17 11.73 -12.42
CA SER A 230 -1.96 10.65 -11.46
C SER A 230 -3.05 9.58 -11.56
N THR A 231 -4.33 9.99 -11.66
CA THR A 231 -5.44 9.05 -11.83
C THR A 231 -5.40 8.32 -13.16
N GLU A 232 -4.98 8.98 -14.23
CA GLU A 232 -4.78 8.37 -15.55
C GLU A 232 -3.68 7.30 -15.51
N MET A 233 -2.55 7.59 -14.88
CA MET A 233 -1.43 6.64 -14.75
C MET A 233 -1.83 5.43 -13.91
N ASP A 234 -2.48 5.63 -12.75
CA ASP A 234 -2.91 4.53 -11.91
C ASP A 234 -3.94 3.64 -12.62
N ASN A 235 -4.87 4.22 -13.35
CA ASN A 235 -5.82 3.48 -14.20
C ASN A 235 -5.12 2.69 -15.32
N ALA A 236 -4.05 3.25 -15.89
CA ALA A 236 -3.26 2.56 -16.92
C ALA A 236 -2.48 1.38 -16.36
N VAL A 237 -2.01 1.46 -15.10
CA VAL A 237 -1.36 0.34 -14.39
C VAL A 237 -2.36 -0.78 -14.09
N ILE A 238 -3.54 -0.45 -13.56
CA ILE A 238 -4.58 -1.41 -13.22
C ILE A 238 -5.06 -2.14 -14.48
N GLY A 239 -5.26 -1.41 -15.57
CA GLY A 239 -5.75 -1.95 -16.82
C GLY A 239 -7.16 -2.54 -16.72
N ASP A 240 -7.39 -3.63 -17.45
CA ASP A 240 -8.61 -4.43 -17.41
C ASP A 240 -8.27 -5.83 -16.89
N CYS A 241 -8.38 -6.02 -15.57
CA CYS A 241 -8.05 -7.24 -14.85
C CYS A 241 -9.29 -7.74 -14.07
N PRO A 242 -10.23 -8.43 -14.72
CA PRO A 242 -11.43 -8.93 -14.06
C PRO A 242 -11.07 -9.94 -12.95
N GLY A 243 -11.82 -9.90 -11.87
CA GLY A 243 -11.61 -10.80 -10.71
C GLY A 243 -10.50 -10.39 -9.75
N ILE A 244 -9.82 -9.26 -10.02
CA ILE A 244 -8.85 -8.66 -9.09
C ILE A 244 -9.51 -7.51 -8.33
N THR A 245 -9.34 -7.51 -7.01
CA THR A 245 -9.64 -6.35 -6.17
C THR A 245 -8.43 -5.44 -6.12
N PHE A 246 -8.55 -4.22 -6.62
CA PHE A 246 -7.52 -3.20 -6.46
C PHE A 246 -7.86 -2.27 -5.29
N GLY A 247 -6.94 -2.17 -4.33
CA GLY A 247 -7.00 -1.21 -3.24
C GLY A 247 -6.06 -0.03 -3.49
N LEU A 248 -6.48 1.18 -3.16
CA LEU A 248 -5.62 2.36 -3.13
C LEU A 248 -5.38 2.78 -1.68
N HIS A 249 -4.13 2.77 -1.25
CA HIS A 249 -3.77 3.28 0.07
C HIS A 249 -3.27 4.73 -0.01
N LEU A 250 -3.91 5.59 0.78
CA LEU A 250 -3.62 7.02 0.89
C LEU A 250 -3.34 7.37 2.34
N CYS A 251 -2.07 7.66 2.65
CA CYS A 251 -1.66 8.19 3.95
C CYS A 251 -1.10 9.61 3.82
N ARG A 252 -0.64 10.20 4.92
CA ARG A 252 0.00 11.53 4.96
C ARG A 252 1.49 11.46 5.24
N GLY A 253 2.07 10.33 4.88
CA GLY A 253 3.44 9.98 5.19
C GLY A 253 3.56 9.23 6.52
N ASN A 254 4.51 8.31 6.56
CA ASN A 254 4.78 7.50 7.73
C ASN A 254 6.26 7.06 7.71
N ASN A 255 7.10 7.73 8.48
CA ASN A 255 8.51 7.37 8.60
C ASN A 255 8.98 7.65 10.02
N GLN A 256 9.37 6.59 10.76
CA GLN A 256 9.73 6.69 12.18
C GLN A 256 8.70 7.48 12.98
N SER A 257 7.42 7.14 12.82
CA SER A 257 6.26 7.79 13.43
C SER A 257 6.05 9.27 13.03
N LYS A 258 6.73 9.78 12.00
CA LYS A 258 6.61 11.15 11.50
C LYS A 258 5.80 11.19 10.20
N PHE A 259 5.23 12.35 9.89
CA PHE A 259 4.41 12.62 8.69
C PHE A 259 4.97 13.80 7.91
N TYR A 260 4.53 14.01 6.67
CA TYR A 260 4.96 15.16 5.86
C TYR A 260 3.81 16.04 5.34
N ALA A 261 2.56 15.56 5.42
CA ALA A 261 1.39 16.27 4.92
C ALA A 261 0.26 16.28 5.95
N SER A 262 -0.66 17.24 5.81
CA SER A 262 -1.88 17.39 6.62
C SER A 262 -3.01 17.91 5.73
N GLY A 263 -4.25 17.59 6.06
CA GLY A 263 -5.44 18.02 5.35
C GLY A 263 -6.44 16.89 5.15
N ASP A 264 -7.71 17.26 4.92
CA ASP A 264 -8.76 16.29 4.60
C ASP A 264 -8.68 15.83 3.11
N TYR A 265 -9.50 14.85 2.74
CA TYR A 265 -9.53 14.30 1.38
C TYR A 265 -10.31 15.17 0.37
N GLY A 266 -10.93 16.31 0.78
CA GLY A 266 -11.73 17.19 -0.08
C GLY A 266 -11.05 17.56 -1.39
N PRO A 267 -9.80 18.06 -1.38
CA PRO A 267 -9.08 18.47 -2.59
C PRO A 267 -8.85 17.35 -3.61
N ILE A 268 -8.86 16.08 -3.18
CA ILE A 268 -8.56 14.92 -4.02
C ILE A 268 -9.74 13.96 -4.20
N THR A 269 -10.98 14.36 -3.86
CA THR A 269 -12.16 13.48 -3.98
C THR A 269 -12.40 12.95 -5.38
N ARG A 270 -11.89 13.61 -6.42
CA ARG A 270 -11.98 13.11 -7.79
C ARG A 270 -11.25 11.76 -7.96
N VAL A 271 -10.23 11.44 -7.15
CA VAL A 271 -9.55 10.14 -7.14
C VAL A 271 -10.56 9.02 -6.91
N PHE A 272 -11.53 9.20 -5.99
CA PHE A 272 -12.54 8.19 -5.69
C PHE A 272 -13.42 7.86 -6.90
N ARG A 273 -13.70 8.85 -7.76
CA ARG A 273 -14.60 8.71 -8.92
C ARG A 273 -13.88 8.38 -10.23
N GLN A 274 -12.66 8.88 -10.41
CA GLN A 274 -11.93 8.76 -11.66
C GLN A 274 -11.06 7.50 -11.74
N THR A 275 -10.73 6.90 -10.58
CA THR A 275 -9.92 5.69 -10.56
C THR A 275 -10.78 4.42 -10.58
N ARG A 276 -10.16 3.31 -10.99
CA ARG A 276 -10.77 1.98 -11.08
C ARG A 276 -10.59 1.14 -9.81
N PHE A 277 -10.13 1.74 -8.72
CA PHE A 277 -9.97 1.05 -7.45
C PHE A 277 -11.32 0.66 -6.84
N GLN A 278 -11.42 -0.54 -6.31
CA GLN A 278 -12.60 -1.06 -5.62
C GLN A 278 -12.56 -0.78 -4.11
N ARG A 279 -11.36 -0.59 -3.54
CA ARG A 279 -11.16 -0.33 -2.12
C ARG A 279 -10.27 0.89 -1.92
N PHE A 280 -10.61 1.72 -0.93
CA PHE A 280 -9.82 2.88 -0.54
C PHE A 280 -9.41 2.73 0.93
N LEU A 281 -8.10 2.52 1.18
CA LEU A 281 -7.53 2.45 2.52
C LEU A 281 -7.07 3.85 2.92
N LEU A 282 -7.83 4.49 3.79
CA LEU A 282 -7.72 5.92 4.08
C LEU A 282 -7.28 6.18 5.53
N GLU A 283 -6.27 7.01 5.73
CA GLU A 283 -5.79 7.44 7.04
C GLU A 283 -6.80 8.34 7.73
N TYR A 284 -7.24 7.95 8.93
CA TYR A 284 -8.18 8.68 9.80
C TYR A 284 -7.86 8.52 11.29
N ASP A 285 -6.61 8.25 11.67
CA ASP A 285 -6.20 7.97 13.05
C ASP A 285 -6.13 9.21 13.95
N ASP A 286 -6.09 10.41 13.36
CA ASP A 286 -6.06 11.68 14.10
C ASP A 286 -6.70 12.84 13.34
N GLU A 287 -6.70 14.03 13.99
CA GLU A 287 -7.34 15.25 13.48
C GLU A 287 -6.72 15.80 12.20
N ARG A 288 -5.46 15.47 11.89
CA ARG A 288 -4.78 15.89 10.64
C ARG A 288 -5.51 15.40 9.40
N SER A 289 -6.26 14.30 9.53
CA SER A 289 -7.01 13.67 8.43
C SER A 289 -8.33 14.35 8.13
N GLY A 290 -8.80 15.27 8.98
CA GLY A 290 -10.10 15.89 8.87
C GLY A 290 -11.26 14.94 9.16
N GLY A 291 -12.45 15.33 8.72
CA GLY A 291 -13.69 14.57 8.91
C GLY A 291 -14.01 13.61 7.76
N PHE A 292 -15.15 12.89 7.89
CA PHE A 292 -15.60 11.89 6.93
C PHE A 292 -16.41 12.45 5.75
N ASP A 293 -16.73 13.76 5.72
CA ASP A 293 -17.54 14.36 4.65
C ASP A 293 -17.05 14.07 3.22
N PRO A 294 -15.73 14.04 2.92
CA PRO A 294 -15.23 13.67 1.61
C PRO A 294 -15.68 12.28 1.12
N LEU A 295 -16.03 11.37 2.03
CA LEU A 295 -16.50 10.02 1.70
C LEU A 295 -17.82 10.00 0.95
N ARG A 296 -18.62 11.06 0.99
CA ARG A 296 -19.84 11.24 0.15
C ARG A 296 -19.56 11.15 -1.35
N GLN A 297 -18.29 11.33 -1.73
CA GLN A 297 -17.85 11.28 -3.13
C GLN A 297 -17.37 9.91 -3.58
N VAL A 298 -17.35 8.92 -2.67
CA VAL A 298 -16.98 7.54 -2.99
C VAL A 298 -18.16 6.85 -3.70
N PRO A 299 -17.98 6.32 -4.93
CA PRO A 299 -19.02 5.60 -5.65
C PRO A 299 -19.62 4.44 -4.86
N GLU A 300 -20.90 4.13 -5.13
CA GLU A 300 -21.67 3.14 -4.34
C GLU A 300 -21.14 1.71 -4.42
N ASP A 301 -20.43 1.38 -5.48
CA ASP A 301 -19.80 0.08 -5.72
C ASP A 301 -18.41 -0.07 -5.09
N ARG A 302 -17.96 0.89 -4.25
CA ARG A 302 -16.64 0.91 -3.63
C ARG A 302 -16.70 0.72 -2.13
N THR A 303 -15.64 0.14 -1.59
CA THR A 303 -15.43 -0.04 -0.13
C THR A 303 -14.42 0.98 0.40
N VAL A 304 -14.69 1.54 1.58
CA VAL A 304 -13.72 2.35 2.31
C VAL A 304 -13.21 1.56 3.51
N VAL A 305 -11.89 1.40 3.59
CA VAL A 305 -11.19 0.83 4.72
C VAL A 305 -10.71 1.96 5.61
N LEU A 306 -11.33 2.10 6.77
CA LEU A 306 -11.04 3.18 7.72
C LEU A 306 -9.76 2.86 8.50
N GLY A 307 -8.70 3.61 8.23
CA GLY A 307 -7.42 3.54 8.95
C GLY A 307 -7.50 4.30 10.27
N LEU A 308 -8.19 3.73 11.26
CA LEU A 308 -8.46 4.37 12.55
C LEU A 308 -7.43 4.03 13.63
N VAL A 309 -6.70 2.91 13.49
CA VAL A 309 -5.71 2.47 14.47
C VAL A 309 -4.34 2.99 14.08
N SER A 310 -3.75 3.84 14.94
CA SER A 310 -2.48 4.49 14.64
C SER A 310 -1.31 3.51 14.66
N SER A 311 -0.53 3.46 13.59
CA SER A 311 0.77 2.78 13.57
C SER A 311 1.93 3.68 14.00
N LYS A 312 1.65 4.92 14.45
CA LYS A 312 2.67 5.91 14.87
C LYS A 312 2.83 6.01 16.39
N LYS A 313 1.82 5.62 17.16
CA LYS A 313 1.76 5.77 18.62
C LYS A 313 1.56 4.39 19.26
N ALA A 314 2.33 4.07 20.33
CA ALA A 314 2.20 2.81 21.06
C ALA A 314 0.88 2.70 21.82
N ALA A 315 0.30 3.83 22.23
CA ALA A 315 -1.00 3.84 22.93
C ALA A 315 -2.06 3.12 22.09
N LEU A 316 -2.78 2.20 22.74
CA LEU A 316 -3.85 1.43 22.13
C LEU A 316 -5.15 2.22 22.18
N GLU A 317 -5.85 2.33 21.07
CA GLU A 317 -7.16 2.94 20.97
C GLU A 317 -8.21 2.08 21.71
N SER A 318 -9.25 2.70 22.25
CA SER A 318 -10.35 1.92 22.84
C SER A 318 -11.31 1.44 21.75
N LYS A 319 -11.85 0.21 21.91
CA LYS A 319 -12.88 -0.32 21.00
C LYS A 319 -14.11 0.58 20.94
N ALA A 320 -14.44 1.25 22.06
CA ALA A 320 -15.58 2.16 22.12
C ALA A 320 -15.37 3.39 21.20
N GLU A 321 -14.19 3.99 21.23
CA GLU A 321 -13.83 5.10 20.33
C GLU A 321 -13.81 4.65 18.88
N LEU A 322 -13.22 3.49 18.56
CA LEU A 322 -13.22 2.96 17.19
C LEU A 322 -14.64 2.72 16.67
N LYS A 323 -15.52 2.12 17.47
CA LYS A 323 -16.92 1.90 17.10
C LYS A 323 -17.68 3.22 16.88
N GLN A 324 -17.47 4.20 17.74
CA GLN A 324 -18.05 5.55 17.58
C GLN A 324 -17.58 6.21 16.27
N ARG A 325 -16.29 6.09 15.92
CA ARG A 325 -15.76 6.61 14.65
C ARG A 325 -16.34 5.86 13.44
N ILE A 326 -16.50 4.55 13.52
CA ILE A 326 -17.16 3.74 12.48
C ILE A 326 -18.62 4.16 12.33
N GLU A 327 -19.35 4.39 13.42
CA GLU A 327 -20.72 4.90 13.40
C GLU A 327 -20.82 6.28 12.74
N GLN A 328 -19.91 7.20 13.05
CA GLN A 328 -19.85 8.50 12.38
C GLN A 328 -19.63 8.36 10.86
N ALA A 329 -18.75 7.47 10.43
CA ALA A 329 -18.53 7.20 9.01
C ALA A 329 -19.75 6.52 8.37
N SER A 330 -20.46 5.64 9.10
CA SER A 330 -21.64 4.93 8.60
C SER A 330 -22.85 5.85 8.37
N ALA A 331 -22.89 7.03 8.99
CA ALA A 331 -23.86 8.07 8.67
C ALA A 331 -23.67 8.68 7.27
N ILE A 332 -22.53 8.42 6.62
CA ILE A 332 -22.16 8.96 5.31
C ILE A 332 -22.11 7.86 4.24
N ILE A 333 -21.52 6.72 4.57
CA ILE A 333 -21.40 5.54 3.71
C ILE A 333 -22.05 4.35 4.44
N PRO A 334 -22.90 3.54 3.80
CA PRO A 334 -23.48 2.34 4.42
C PRO A 334 -22.43 1.45 5.09
N LEU A 335 -22.77 0.90 6.26
CA LEU A 335 -21.85 0.11 7.10
C LEU A 335 -21.27 -1.11 6.36
N ASP A 336 -22.03 -1.70 5.46
CA ASP A 336 -21.63 -2.83 4.61
C ASP A 336 -20.57 -2.46 3.56
N ARG A 337 -20.32 -1.17 3.38
CA ARG A 337 -19.24 -0.63 2.51
C ARG A 337 -18.03 -0.12 3.30
N LEU A 338 -18.00 -0.34 4.61
CA LEU A 338 -16.91 0.02 5.49
C LEU A 338 -16.11 -1.21 5.94
N ALA A 339 -14.84 -1.01 6.20
CA ALA A 339 -13.93 -1.95 6.82
C ALA A 339 -12.95 -1.19 7.72
N LEU A 340 -12.12 -1.89 8.49
CA LEU A 340 -11.18 -1.31 9.45
C LEU A 340 -9.75 -1.76 9.16
N SER A 341 -8.77 -0.86 9.35
CA SER A 341 -7.34 -1.16 9.28
C SER A 341 -6.52 -0.26 10.20
N PRO A 342 -5.22 -0.55 10.39
CA PRO A 342 -4.27 0.48 10.80
C PRO A 342 -4.23 1.62 9.77
N GLN A 343 -3.83 2.82 10.21
CA GLN A 343 -3.81 4.00 9.34
C GLN A 343 -2.72 3.93 8.24
N CYS A 344 -1.66 3.16 8.47
CA CYS A 344 -0.56 2.88 7.55
C CYS A 344 0.14 1.57 7.94
N GLY A 345 1.16 1.15 7.21
CA GLY A 345 2.07 0.12 7.65
C GLY A 345 2.84 0.51 8.93
N PHE A 346 3.40 -0.45 9.63
CA PHE A 346 4.18 -0.22 10.85
C PHE A 346 5.65 0.14 10.55
N ALA A 347 6.12 -0.16 9.36
CA ALA A 347 7.51 0.10 8.95
C ALA A 347 7.63 0.40 7.46
N SER A 348 7.33 1.64 7.08
CA SER A 348 7.48 2.11 5.69
C SER A 348 8.94 2.09 5.20
N THR A 349 9.89 2.12 6.12
CA THR A 349 11.33 1.90 5.91
C THR A 349 11.85 0.89 6.93
N ILE A 350 13.08 0.40 6.74
CA ILE A 350 13.68 -0.65 7.58
C ILE A 350 13.77 -0.26 9.06
N GLU A 351 13.87 1.01 9.37
CA GLU A 351 13.93 1.51 10.75
C GLU A 351 12.63 1.19 11.50
N GLY A 352 11.49 1.32 10.80
CA GLY A 352 10.16 1.15 11.37
C GLY A 352 9.70 2.33 12.21
N ASN A 353 8.45 2.28 12.65
CA ASN A 353 7.88 3.26 13.58
C ASN A 353 8.35 3.00 15.02
N LEU A 354 8.15 3.99 15.89
CA LEU A 354 8.59 3.97 17.29
C LEU A 354 7.62 3.16 18.17
N LEU A 355 7.40 1.90 17.78
CA LEU A 355 6.58 0.92 18.47
C LEU A 355 7.38 -0.38 18.68
N THR A 356 6.95 -1.18 19.62
CA THR A 356 7.47 -2.55 19.79
C THR A 356 6.69 -3.56 18.95
N LEU A 357 7.24 -4.75 18.76
CA LEU A 357 6.51 -5.88 18.13
C LEU A 357 5.24 -6.24 18.92
N ALA A 358 5.26 -6.10 20.25
CA ALA A 358 4.09 -6.34 21.09
C ALA A 358 2.99 -5.28 20.86
N ASP A 359 3.35 -4.01 20.71
CA ASP A 359 2.40 -2.95 20.36
C ASP A 359 1.76 -3.21 18.99
N GLN A 360 2.56 -3.59 17.99
CA GLN A 360 2.08 -3.97 16.68
C GLN A 360 1.06 -5.12 16.75
N GLU A 361 1.39 -6.19 17.48
CA GLU A 361 0.48 -7.33 17.65
C GLU A 361 -0.82 -6.90 18.34
N ALA A 362 -0.75 -6.10 19.40
CA ALA A 362 -1.92 -5.60 20.12
C ALA A 362 -2.82 -4.76 19.21
N LYS A 363 -2.24 -3.91 18.36
CA LYS A 363 -3.00 -3.08 17.41
C LYS A 363 -3.66 -3.90 16.30
N LEU A 364 -2.98 -4.88 15.72
CA LEU A 364 -3.58 -5.79 14.74
C LEU A 364 -4.73 -6.60 15.35
N ARG A 365 -4.54 -7.10 16.57
CA ARG A 365 -5.60 -7.79 17.33
C ARG A 365 -6.79 -6.88 17.59
N LEU A 366 -6.55 -5.62 17.98
CA LEU A 366 -7.60 -4.62 18.18
C LEU A 366 -8.42 -4.38 16.90
N VAL A 367 -7.76 -4.26 15.74
CA VAL A 367 -8.43 -4.14 14.43
C VAL A 367 -9.34 -5.34 14.17
N ALA A 368 -8.82 -6.56 14.29
CA ALA A 368 -9.57 -7.79 14.03
C ALA A 368 -10.75 -7.96 14.98
N GLU A 369 -10.55 -7.78 16.28
CA GLU A 369 -11.60 -7.91 17.29
C GLU A 369 -12.69 -6.85 17.13
N THR A 370 -12.31 -5.58 16.85
CA THR A 370 -13.28 -4.50 16.62
C THR A 370 -14.09 -4.78 15.36
N ALA A 371 -13.45 -5.25 14.28
CA ALA A 371 -14.15 -5.61 13.05
C ALA A 371 -15.19 -6.73 13.30
N ARG A 372 -14.84 -7.77 14.04
CA ARG A 372 -15.79 -8.85 14.41
C ARG A 372 -16.97 -8.34 15.23
N GLU A 373 -16.71 -7.44 16.17
CA GLU A 373 -17.79 -6.85 16.99
C GLU A 373 -18.74 -5.97 16.20
N VAL A 374 -18.30 -5.35 15.09
CA VAL A 374 -19.09 -4.45 14.25
C VAL A 374 -19.81 -5.21 13.12
N TRP A 375 -19.12 -6.11 12.43
CA TRP A 375 -19.62 -6.78 11.22
C TRP A 375 -19.88 -8.28 11.37
N GLY A 376 -19.54 -8.88 12.50
CA GLY A 376 -19.62 -10.34 12.71
C GLY A 376 -18.37 -11.07 12.24
N GLU A 377 -18.43 -12.41 12.27
CA GLU A 377 -17.32 -13.25 11.83
C GLU A 377 -17.13 -13.13 10.29
N PRO A 378 -15.88 -13.11 9.81
CA PRO A 378 -15.61 -13.02 8.38
C PRO A 378 -16.12 -14.27 7.64
N VAL A 379 -16.79 -14.08 6.52
CA VAL A 379 -17.10 -15.17 5.59
C VAL A 379 -15.85 -15.45 4.77
N ILE A 380 -14.93 -16.25 5.30
CA ILE A 380 -13.74 -16.69 4.58
C ILE A 380 -14.15 -17.88 3.72
N ALA A 381 -14.19 -17.72 2.40
CA ALA A 381 -14.30 -18.84 1.49
C ALA A 381 -13.05 -19.72 1.65
N THR A 382 -13.17 -20.87 2.32
CA THR A 382 -12.10 -21.83 2.42
C THR A 382 -11.73 -22.31 1.00
N ARG A 383 -10.48 -22.12 0.60
CA ARG A 383 -9.96 -22.69 -0.62
C ARG A 383 -10.05 -24.22 -0.51
N VAL A 384 -10.79 -24.86 -1.41
CA VAL A 384 -10.63 -26.28 -1.64
C VAL A 384 -9.26 -26.46 -2.33
N PRO A 385 -8.36 -27.29 -1.79
CA PRO A 385 -7.09 -27.60 -2.46
C PRO A 385 -7.39 -28.20 -3.83
N ALA A 386 -6.70 -27.70 -4.86
CA ALA A 386 -6.74 -28.29 -6.21
C ALA A 386 -5.95 -29.60 -6.25
#